data_c442923872b5d54b5b88eb20794dacd1
#
_entry.id   c442923872b5d54b5b88eb20794dacd1
#
_cell.length_a   1.000
_cell.length_b   1.000
_cell.length_c   1.000
_cell.angle_alpha   90.00
_cell.angle_beta   90.00
_cell.angle_gamma   90.00
#
_symmetry.space_group_name_H-M   'P 1'
#
loop_
_entity.id
_entity.type
_entity.pdbx_description
1 polymer ?
#
loop_
_entity_poly.entity_id
_entity_poly.type
_entity_poly.pdbx_seq_one_letter_code
_entity_poly.pdbx_strand_id
1 'polypeptide(L)'
;MGRHVSGENPELDRLVDDACAEMGRELESLCIPRLAGVVLGGGYGRGEGGAREKLEARVGVGETIDKFHSPTQTLSNDLDFFVITEDGVPEAETIAAIGEALKPVSEKWTKKLGVDVDFAVKIPWRLKHDEERIMVQELVRGYFNVAGKNGEELFAGIAKVDAAKLPWMEAARLMMNRGMGLLLAQERGTGNGELGTVDFVNRNINKCILGAGDARLVARHAYAWRAEERARALGDGLYSAAVAWKFRPGEKPVCDWETAREAWLAALDEISRASDAGKSRSLRNAARWLVRRRSVGELRTFALDPVVRVLESVARCVRNRTSPDDSLMRDWNVFN
;
A
#
# COMPACT_ATOMS: atom_id res chain seq x y z
N MET A 1 -22.34 -2.54 3.03
CA MET A 1 -20.87 -2.50 2.93
C MET A 1 -20.35 -3.52 3.93
N GLY A 2 -19.52 -4.47 3.53
CA GLY A 2 -18.97 -5.46 4.44
C GLY A 2 -18.10 -4.79 5.52
N ARG A 3 -17.85 -5.49 6.61
CA ARG A 3 -17.03 -5.00 7.71
C ARG A 3 -15.54 -4.94 7.33
N HIS A 4 -15.06 -5.96 6.64
CA HIS A 4 -13.67 -6.12 6.23
C HIS A 4 -13.52 -6.21 4.72
N VAL A 5 -14.46 -6.86 4.05
CA VAL A 5 -14.41 -7.15 2.62
C VAL A 5 -15.33 -6.21 1.85
N SER A 6 -14.93 -5.83 0.64
CA SER A 6 -15.76 -5.03 -0.25
C SER A 6 -17.02 -5.81 -0.66
N GLY A 7 -18.18 -5.19 -0.50
CA GLY A 7 -19.47 -5.84 -0.68
C GLY A 7 -19.95 -6.55 0.58
N GLU A 8 -21.03 -7.32 0.46
CA GLU A 8 -21.57 -8.13 1.56
C GLU A 8 -21.04 -9.56 1.45
N ASN A 9 -20.13 -9.91 2.34
CA ASN A 9 -19.61 -11.27 2.48
C ASN A 9 -19.44 -11.62 3.96
N PRO A 10 -20.53 -12.01 4.64
CA PRO A 10 -20.51 -12.31 6.07
C PRO A 10 -19.58 -13.46 6.46
N GLU A 11 -19.31 -14.39 5.56
CA GLU A 11 -18.40 -15.52 5.82
C GLU A 11 -16.94 -15.05 5.88
N LEU A 12 -16.52 -14.23 4.92
CA LEU A 12 -15.17 -13.67 4.92
C LEU A 12 -14.99 -12.61 6.00
N ASP A 13 -16.02 -11.81 6.29
CA ASP A 13 -15.96 -10.88 7.42
C ASP A 13 -15.76 -11.63 8.74
N ARG A 14 -16.48 -12.73 8.95
CA ARG A 14 -16.31 -13.61 10.14
C ARG A 14 -14.93 -14.27 10.16
N LEU A 15 -14.43 -14.73 9.01
CA LEU A 15 -13.09 -15.31 8.90
C LEU A 15 -12.01 -14.31 9.39
N VAL A 16 -12.11 -13.04 8.98
CA VAL A 16 -11.18 -11.99 9.39
C VAL A 16 -11.36 -11.66 10.88
N ASP A 17 -12.59 -11.57 11.38
CA ASP A 17 -12.89 -11.36 12.79
C ASP A 17 -12.29 -12.47 13.67
N ASP A 18 -12.49 -13.75 13.31
CA ASP A 18 -11.98 -14.90 14.04
C ASP A 18 -10.45 -14.94 14.00
N ALA A 19 -9.84 -14.66 12.84
CA ALA A 19 -8.40 -14.58 12.69
C ALA A 19 -7.80 -13.46 13.57
N CYS A 20 -8.39 -12.27 13.56
CA CYS A 20 -7.96 -11.16 14.40
C CYS A 20 -8.09 -11.50 15.89
N ALA A 21 -9.19 -12.14 16.32
CA ALA A 21 -9.39 -12.52 17.70
C ALA A 21 -8.39 -13.60 18.18
N GLU A 22 -8.10 -14.62 17.36
CA GLU A 22 -7.10 -15.64 17.70
C GLU A 22 -5.67 -15.05 17.68
N MET A 23 -5.35 -14.23 16.69
CA MET A 23 -4.04 -13.56 16.61
C MET A 23 -3.85 -12.59 17.78
N GLY A 24 -4.88 -11.85 18.17
CA GLY A 24 -4.83 -10.95 19.34
C GLY A 24 -4.43 -11.70 20.61
N ARG A 25 -5.05 -12.85 20.91
CA ARG A 25 -4.68 -13.70 22.04
C ARG A 25 -3.25 -14.21 21.96
N GLU A 26 -2.79 -14.58 20.78
CA GLU A 26 -1.41 -15.02 20.56
C GLU A 26 -0.41 -13.88 20.82
N LEU A 27 -0.67 -12.68 20.28
CA LEU A 27 0.18 -11.51 20.47
C LEU A 27 0.26 -11.07 21.95
N GLU A 28 -0.84 -11.12 22.69
CA GLU A 28 -0.87 -10.84 24.12
C GLU A 28 -0.04 -11.85 24.91
N SER A 29 -0.04 -13.14 24.50
CA SER A 29 0.75 -14.18 25.17
C SER A 29 2.26 -14.05 24.96
N LEU A 30 2.69 -13.40 23.87
CA LEU A 30 4.11 -13.20 23.57
C LEU A 30 4.78 -12.13 24.44
N CYS A 31 4.00 -11.33 25.20
CA CYS A 31 4.51 -10.27 26.06
C CYS A 31 5.56 -9.39 25.37
N ILE A 32 5.28 -8.97 24.12
CA ILE A 32 6.21 -8.18 23.31
C ILE A 32 6.53 -6.87 24.03
N PRO A 33 7.81 -6.58 24.33
CA PRO A 33 8.19 -5.37 25.05
C PRO A 33 7.82 -4.10 24.27
N ARG A 34 7.36 -3.09 25.01
CA ARG A 34 7.03 -1.77 24.41
C ARG A 34 5.88 -1.77 23.39
N LEU A 35 5.10 -2.82 23.34
CA LEU A 35 3.88 -2.89 22.53
C LEU A 35 2.76 -2.09 23.20
N ALA A 36 2.25 -1.07 22.52
CA ALA A 36 1.06 -0.34 22.99
C ALA A 36 -0.24 -0.96 22.46
N GLY A 37 -0.24 -1.40 21.20
CA GLY A 37 -1.37 -2.08 20.60
C GLY A 37 -1.15 -2.50 19.15
N VAL A 38 -2.06 -3.33 18.65
CA VAL A 38 -2.06 -3.81 17.26
C VAL A 38 -3.42 -3.58 16.64
N VAL A 39 -3.43 -3.05 15.43
CA VAL A 39 -4.65 -2.87 14.65
C VAL A 39 -4.48 -3.46 13.25
N LEU A 40 -5.54 -4.06 12.71
CA LEU A 40 -5.63 -4.38 11.28
C LEU A 40 -5.97 -3.10 10.54
N GLY A 41 -5.13 -2.70 9.60
CA GLY A 41 -5.32 -1.55 8.70
C GLY A 41 -5.52 -1.98 7.26
N GLY A 42 -4.93 -1.23 6.33
CA GLY A 42 -5.00 -1.55 4.91
C GLY A 42 -6.42 -1.63 4.35
N GLY A 43 -6.61 -2.47 3.34
CA GLY A 43 -7.92 -2.69 2.72
C GLY A 43 -8.94 -3.29 3.68
N TYR A 44 -8.55 -4.34 4.40
CA TYR A 44 -9.45 -5.04 5.33
C TYR A 44 -9.83 -4.20 6.55
N GLY A 45 -8.93 -3.36 7.06
CA GLY A 45 -9.26 -2.44 8.16
C GLY A 45 -10.28 -1.37 7.76
N ARG A 46 -10.39 -1.04 6.47
CA ARG A 46 -11.33 -0.05 5.93
C ARG A 46 -12.60 -0.64 5.33
N GLY A 47 -12.80 -1.96 5.33
CA GLY A 47 -13.92 -2.60 4.64
C GLY A 47 -13.77 -2.58 3.10
N GLU A 48 -12.54 -2.51 2.61
CA GLU A 48 -12.14 -2.51 1.19
C GLU A 48 -11.25 -3.70 0.84
N GLY A 49 -11.26 -4.75 1.66
CA GLY A 49 -10.55 -6.00 1.39
C GLY A 49 -11.09 -6.71 0.15
N GLY A 50 -10.23 -7.40 -0.55
CA GLY A 50 -10.60 -8.16 -1.74
C GLY A 50 -10.98 -9.59 -1.41
N ALA A 51 -11.85 -10.16 -2.26
CA ALA A 51 -12.22 -11.56 -2.23
C ALA A 51 -12.09 -12.17 -3.62
N ARG A 52 -11.60 -13.40 -3.73
CA ARG A 52 -11.58 -14.15 -4.98
C ARG A 52 -12.34 -15.48 -4.85
N GLU A 53 -12.90 -15.93 -5.94
CA GLU A 53 -13.49 -17.26 -5.98
C GLU A 53 -12.40 -18.31 -5.77
N LYS A 54 -12.72 -19.30 -4.95
CA LYS A 54 -11.85 -20.46 -4.77
C LYS A 54 -11.85 -21.22 -6.09
N LEU A 55 -10.72 -21.25 -6.77
CA LEU A 55 -10.53 -22.23 -7.84
C LEU A 55 -10.77 -23.61 -7.20
N GLU A 56 -11.69 -24.40 -7.76
CA GLU A 56 -11.92 -25.77 -7.32
C GLU A 56 -10.60 -26.54 -7.38
N ALA A 57 -9.81 -26.44 -6.30
CA ALA A 57 -8.74 -27.38 -6.09
C ALA A 57 -9.44 -28.73 -5.99
N ARG A 58 -9.07 -29.68 -6.83
CA ARG A 58 -9.49 -31.08 -6.71
C ARG A 58 -9.25 -31.46 -5.26
N VAL A 59 -10.33 -31.51 -4.48
CA VAL A 59 -10.30 -31.87 -3.07
C VAL A 59 -9.76 -33.29 -3.01
N GLY A 60 -8.53 -33.45 -2.57
CA GLY A 60 -7.98 -34.73 -2.21
C GLY A 60 -8.85 -35.32 -1.10
N VAL A 61 -9.37 -36.51 -1.28
CA VAL A 61 -10.17 -37.23 -0.29
C VAL A 61 -9.31 -37.36 0.98
N GLY A 62 -9.62 -36.59 2.02
CA GLY A 62 -8.95 -36.71 3.33
C GLY A 62 -8.53 -35.41 4.02
N GLU A 63 -8.67 -34.21 3.42
CA GLU A 63 -8.37 -32.96 4.11
C GLU A 63 -9.53 -32.54 5.02
N THR A 64 -9.22 -32.37 6.31
CA THR A 64 -10.12 -31.75 7.28
C THR A 64 -10.38 -30.32 6.83
N ILE A 65 -11.65 -29.97 6.63
CA ILE A 65 -12.08 -28.59 6.33
C ILE A 65 -11.70 -27.72 7.53
N ASP A 66 -10.65 -26.92 7.38
CA ASP A 66 -10.28 -25.93 8.38
C ASP A 66 -11.37 -24.85 8.43
N LYS A 67 -11.80 -24.45 9.64
CA LYS A 67 -12.82 -23.42 9.87
C LYS A 67 -12.49 -22.06 9.24
N PHE A 68 -11.22 -21.84 8.84
CA PHE A 68 -10.73 -20.63 8.17
C PHE A 68 -10.86 -20.66 6.63
N HIS A 69 -11.49 -21.67 6.05
CA HIS A 69 -11.72 -21.70 4.61
C HIS A 69 -13.20 -21.58 4.30
N SER A 70 -13.60 -20.45 3.70
CA SER A 70 -14.91 -20.32 3.07
C SER A 70 -15.03 -21.32 1.92
N PRO A 71 -16.15 -22.05 1.77
CA PRO A 71 -16.33 -23.04 0.71
C PRO A 71 -16.29 -22.44 -0.70
N THR A 72 -16.62 -21.16 -0.86
CA THR A 72 -16.80 -20.52 -2.18
C THR A 72 -15.79 -19.43 -2.50
N GLN A 73 -15.28 -18.72 -1.48
CA GLN A 73 -14.39 -17.60 -1.67
C GLN A 73 -13.23 -17.59 -0.67
N THR A 74 -12.13 -16.95 -1.03
CA THR A 74 -10.95 -16.75 -0.20
C THR A 74 -10.56 -15.27 -0.18
N LEU A 75 -9.78 -14.88 0.83
CA LEU A 75 -9.13 -13.56 0.84
C LEU A 75 -8.19 -13.44 -0.36
N SER A 76 -7.99 -12.22 -0.86
CA SER A 76 -7.16 -12.01 -2.05
C SER A 76 -6.07 -10.97 -1.89
N ASN A 77 -6.15 -10.12 -0.89
CA ASN A 77 -5.16 -9.10 -0.59
C ASN A 77 -4.42 -9.44 0.70
N ASP A 78 -3.28 -8.78 0.89
CA ASP A 78 -2.46 -8.90 2.09
C ASP A 78 -3.24 -8.34 3.31
N LEU A 79 -3.06 -8.94 4.49
CA LEU A 79 -3.56 -8.37 5.75
C LEU A 79 -2.45 -7.55 6.39
N ASP A 80 -2.64 -6.23 6.40
CA ASP A 80 -1.69 -5.27 6.95
C ASP A 80 -1.98 -4.99 8.43
N PHE A 81 -1.18 -5.54 9.34
CA PHE A 81 -1.25 -5.24 10.76
C PHE A 81 -0.28 -4.14 11.13
N PHE A 82 -0.76 -3.12 11.81
CA PHE A 82 0.06 -2.02 12.32
C PHE A 82 0.29 -2.21 13.82
N VAL A 83 1.56 -2.38 14.16
CA VAL A 83 2.03 -2.61 15.53
C VAL A 83 2.51 -1.28 16.06
N ILE A 84 1.75 -0.72 16.99
CA ILE A 84 2.04 0.59 17.58
C ILE A 84 2.82 0.40 18.88
N THR A 85 3.95 1.08 19.00
CA THR A 85 4.78 1.04 20.19
C THR A 85 4.32 2.04 21.26
N GLU A 86 4.88 1.92 22.46
CA GLU A 86 4.83 2.99 23.44
C GLU A 86 5.60 4.23 22.96
N ASP A 87 5.30 5.39 23.53
CA ASP A 87 6.06 6.62 23.26
C ASP A 87 7.48 6.57 23.85
N GLY A 88 8.40 7.32 23.24
CA GLY A 88 9.76 7.51 23.75
C GLY A 88 10.69 6.31 23.63
N VAL A 89 10.35 5.30 22.82
CA VAL A 89 11.22 4.13 22.60
C VAL A 89 12.31 4.41 21.56
N PRO A 90 13.51 3.79 21.69
CA PRO A 90 14.54 3.81 20.66
C PRO A 90 14.03 3.13 19.37
N GLU A 91 14.05 3.87 18.27
CA GLU A 91 13.35 3.44 17.05
C GLU A 91 13.93 2.17 16.43
N ALA A 92 15.20 2.19 16.05
CA ALA A 92 15.80 1.11 15.27
C ALA A 92 15.82 -0.23 16.03
N GLU A 93 16.21 -0.19 17.30
CA GLU A 93 16.29 -1.38 18.15
C GLU A 93 14.89 -1.96 18.42
N THR A 94 13.92 -1.10 18.69
CA THR A 94 12.54 -1.51 18.97
C THR A 94 11.89 -2.13 17.74
N ILE A 95 12.05 -1.51 16.57
CA ILE A 95 11.52 -2.05 15.30
C ILE A 95 12.12 -3.43 15.02
N ALA A 96 13.44 -3.59 15.15
CA ALA A 96 14.11 -4.85 14.90
C ALA A 96 13.65 -5.95 15.88
N ALA A 97 13.60 -5.66 17.18
CA ALA A 97 13.21 -6.63 18.20
C ALA A 97 11.74 -7.08 18.03
N ILE A 98 10.83 -6.16 17.77
CA ILE A 98 9.42 -6.48 17.53
C ILE A 98 9.28 -7.26 16.21
N GLY A 99 9.98 -6.86 15.15
CA GLY A 99 9.95 -7.55 13.86
C GLY A 99 10.36 -9.02 13.97
N GLU A 100 11.45 -9.31 14.69
CA GLU A 100 11.90 -10.68 14.94
C GLU A 100 10.89 -11.49 15.75
N ALA A 101 10.29 -10.90 16.78
CA ALA A 101 9.27 -11.56 17.61
C ALA A 101 8.00 -11.90 16.82
N LEU A 102 7.63 -11.08 15.81
CA LEU A 102 6.43 -11.23 15.02
C LEU A 102 6.60 -12.13 13.78
N LYS A 103 7.82 -12.36 13.34
CA LYS A 103 8.09 -13.17 12.15
C LYS A 103 7.44 -14.56 12.18
N PRO A 104 7.56 -15.36 13.29
CA PRO A 104 6.89 -16.65 13.36
C PRO A 104 5.35 -16.55 13.30
N VAL A 105 4.79 -15.47 13.85
CA VAL A 105 3.34 -15.21 13.82
C VAL A 105 2.91 -14.92 12.39
N SER A 106 3.62 -14.04 11.68
CA SER A 106 3.39 -13.72 10.27
C SER A 106 3.40 -14.99 9.41
N GLU A 107 4.47 -15.79 9.49
CA GLU A 107 4.62 -17.02 8.70
C GLU A 107 3.49 -18.03 8.98
N LYS A 108 3.13 -18.23 10.24
CA LYS A 108 2.04 -19.12 10.66
C LYS A 108 0.70 -18.67 10.07
N TRP A 109 0.38 -17.38 10.20
CA TRP A 109 -0.92 -16.85 9.77
C TRP A 109 -1.00 -16.69 8.25
N THR A 110 0.09 -16.37 7.56
CA THR A 110 0.18 -16.42 6.10
C THR A 110 -0.17 -17.81 5.59
N LYS A 111 0.42 -18.86 6.17
CA LYS A 111 0.11 -20.25 5.80
C LYS A 111 -1.36 -20.61 6.11
N LYS A 112 -1.91 -20.14 7.24
CA LYS A 112 -3.27 -20.47 7.68
C LYS A 112 -4.34 -19.79 6.84
N LEU A 113 -4.12 -18.54 6.41
CA LEU A 113 -5.08 -17.73 5.67
C LEU A 113 -4.90 -17.80 4.15
N GLY A 114 -3.73 -18.25 3.67
CA GLY A 114 -3.41 -18.33 2.25
C GLY A 114 -3.18 -16.97 1.58
N VAL A 115 -2.99 -15.92 2.36
CA VAL A 115 -2.60 -14.57 1.93
C VAL A 115 -1.51 -14.03 2.86
N ASP A 116 -0.69 -13.12 2.37
CA ASP A 116 0.37 -12.54 3.17
C ASP A 116 -0.19 -11.81 4.40
N VAL A 117 0.43 -12.03 5.56
CA VAL A 117 0.11 -11.38 6.83
C VAL A 117 1.33 -10.57 7.25
N ASP A 118 1.25 -9.25 7.10
CA ASP A 118 2.35 -8.34 7.32
C ASP A 118 2.18 -7.52 8.60
N PHE A 119 3.26 -7.42 9.38
CA PHE A 119 3.32 -6.58 10.58
C PHE A 119 4.23 -5.38 10.35
N ALA A 120 3.66 -4.19 10.28
CA ALA A 120 4.38 -2.93 10.14
C ALA A 120 4.49 -2.21 11.49
N VAL A 121 5.69 -2.18 12.08
CA VAL A 121 5.93 -1.47 13.35
C VAL A 121 5.91 0.03 13.12
N LYS A 122 5.13 0.74 13.94
CA LYS A 122 4.97 2.20 13.87
C LYS A 122 5.20 2.83 15.23
N ILE A 123 5.96 3.90 15.25
CA ILE A 123 6.25 4.69 16.45
C ILE A 123 5.34 5.91 16.47
N PRO A 124 4.64 6.21 17.59
CA PRO A 124 3.62 7.24 17.64
C PRO A 124 4.10 8.62 17.15
N TRP A 125 5.29 9.06 17.57
CA TRP A 125 5.80 10.36 17.14
C TRP A 125 6.02 10.45 15.61
N ARG A 126 6.42 9.34 14.95
CA ARG A 126 6.54 9.28 13.49
C ARG A 126 5.19 9.35 12.80
N LEU A 127 4.19 8.63 13.31
CA LEU A 127 2.83 8.72 12.77
C LEU A 127 2.31 10.15 12.84
N LYS A 128 2.58 10.85 13.95
CA LYS A 128 2.22 12.25 14.10
C LYS A 128 3.02 13.18 13.17
N HIS A 129 4.32 12.97 13.02
CA HIS A 129 5.16 13.72 12.10
C HIS A 129 4.72 13.54 10.65
N ASP A 130 4.30 12.32 10.31
CA ASP A 130 3.88 11.91 8.97
C ASP A 130 2.35 11.97 8.79
N GLU A 131 1.62 12.74 9.60
CA GLU A 131 0.15 12.75 9.61
C GLU A 131 -0.48 13.14 8.26
N GLU A 132 0.22 13.90 7.41
CA GLU A 132 -0.25 14.24 6.07
C GLU A 132 -0.07 13.12 5.03
N ARG A 133 0.55 12.00 5.40
CA ARG A 133 0.73 10.86 4.48
C ARG A 133 -0.56 10.09 4.30
N ILE A 134 -0.84 9.70 3.04
CA ILE A 134 -2.01 8.87 2.69
C ILE A 134 -2.09 7.62 3.58
N MET A 135 -0.97 6.90 3.76
CA MET A 135 -0.93 5.68 4.58
C MET A 135 -1.41 5.96 6.01
N VAL A 136 -0.93 7.02 6.65
CA VAL A 136 -1.33 7.40 8.02
C VAL A 136 -2.79 7.80 8.05
N GLN A 137 -3.22 8.60 7.09
CA GLN A 137 -4.61 9.06 7.00
C GLN A 137 -5.61 7.95 6.71
N GLU A 138 -5.24 6.98 5.88
CA GLU A 138 -6.05 5.79 5.65
C GLU A 138 -6.13 4.92 6.90
N LEU A 139 -5.02 4.77 7.64
CA LEU A 139 -4.97 4.01 8.90
C LEU A 139 -5.89 4.62 9.96
N VAL A 140 -5.80 5.92 10.25
CA VAL A 140 -6.62 6.57 11.29
C VAL A 140 -8.10 6.71 10.92
N ARG A 141 -8.48 6.45 9.68
CA ARG A 141 -9.87 6.48 9.20
C ARG A 141 -10.51 5.10 9.12
N GLY A 142 -9.71 4.05 9.09
CA GLY A 142 -10.24 2.70 8.98
C GLY A 142 -9.25 1.67 9.50
N TYR A 143 -9.55 1.16 10.68
CA TYR A 143 -8.80 0.10 11.35
C TYR A 143 -9.76 -0.80 12.14
N PHE A 144 -9.23 -1.97 12.52
CA PHE A 144 -9.90 -2.89 13.44
C PHE A 144 -8.92 -3.26 14.56
N ASN A 145 -9.40 -3.16 15.82
CA ASN A 145 -8.57 -3.45 16.98
C ASN A 145 -8.29 -4.95 17.10
N VAL A 146 -7.03 -5.31 17.36
CA VAL A 146 -6.57 -6.71 17.46
C VAL A 146 -6.05 -7.05 18.84
N ALA A 147 -5.14 -6.23 19.39
CA ALA A 147 -4.55 -6.44 20.70
C ALA A 147 -4.14 -5.12 21.38
N GLY A 148 -4.07 -5.11 22.69
CA GLY A 148 -3.61 -3.97 23.48
C GLY A 148 -4.61 -2.81 23.49
N LYS A 149 -4.09 -1.56 23.50
CA LYS A 149 -4.89 -0.33 23.48
C LYS A 149 -5.72 -0.26 22.20
N ASN A 150 -6.89 0.33 22.29
CA ASN A 150 -7.73 0.56 21.12
C ASN A 150 -7.17 1.67 20.20
N GLY A 151 -7.60 1.68 18.93
CA GLY A 151 -7.07 2.62 17.96
C GLY A 151 -7.45 4.07 18.25
N GLU A 152 -8.55 4.36 18.95
CA GLU A 152 -8.89 5.72 19.36
C GLU A 152 -7.83 6.28 20.32
N GLU A 153 -7.34 5.47 21.27
CA GLU A 153 -6.24 5.83 22.15
C GLU A 153 -4.90 5.91 21.40
N LEU A 154 -4.62 4.92 20.53
CA LEU A 154 -3.37 4.84 19.78
C LEU A 154 -3.19 6.03 18.81
N PHE A 155 -4.27 6.55 18.26
CA PHE A 155 -4.26 7.61 17.24
C PHE A 155 -4.80 8.96 17.72
N ALA A 156 -5.06 9.14 19.03
CA ALA A 156 -5.68 10.34 19.60
C ALA A 156 -4.95 11.66 19.25
N GLY A 157 -3.64 11.60 19.03
CA GLY A 157 -2.83 12.79 18.70
C GLY A 157 -2.67 13.08 17.21
N ILE A 158 -3.31 12.31 16.31
CA ILE A 158 -3.14 12.43 14.86
C ILE A 158 -4.35 13.14 14.26
N ALA A 159 -4.10 14.27 13.59
CA ALA A 159 -5.16 15.03 12.94
C ALA A 159 -5.68 14.32 11.68
N LYS A 160 -7.00 14.37 11.46
CA LYS A 160 -7.62 13.90 10.22
C LYS A 160 -7.54 15.01 9.16
N VAL A 161 -6.63 14.85 8.21
CA VAL A 161 -6.38 15.81 7.14
C VAL A 161 -7.47 15.73 6.08
N ASP A 162 -7.88 16.87 5.53
CA ASP A 162 -8.76 16.92 4.37
C ASP A 162 -8.03 16.32 3.14
N ALA A 163 -8.69 15.41 2.44
CA ALA A 163 -8.11 14.73 1.27
C ALA A 163 -7.69 15.71 0.17
N ALA A 164 -8.40 16.82 0.02
CA ALA A 164 -8.06 17.88 -0.93
C ALA A 164 -6.77 18.66 -0.56
N LYS A 165 -6.28 18.51 0.68
CA LYS A 165 -5.07 19.18 1.17
C LYS A 165 -3.85 18.26 1.22
N LEU A 166 -3.96 17.04 0.70
CA LEU A 166 -2.82 16.13 0.61
C LEU A 166 -1.67 16.80 -0.17
N PRO A 167 -0.44 16.71 0.35
CA PRO A 167 0.70 17.35 -0.32
C PRO A 167 1.04 16.63 -1.63
N TRP A 168 1.50 17.37 -2.61
CA TRP A 168 1.97 16.84 -3.91
C TRP A 168 2.99 15.70 -3.74
N MET A 169 3.79 15.73 -2.67
CA MET A 169 4.76 14.68 -2.37
C MET A 169 4.13 13.29 -2.23
N GLU A 170 2.87 13.20 -1.83
CA GLU A 170 2.15 11.92 -1.77
C GLU A 170 1.89 11.35 -3.18
N ALA A 171 1.59 12.23 -4.16
CA ALA A 171 1.53 11.80 -5.56
C ALA A 171 2.89 11.27 -6.04
N ALA A 172 3.99 11.94 -5.70
CA ALA A 172 5.34 11.49 -6.05
C ALA A 172 5.68 10.13 -5.42
N ARG A 173 5.33 9.90 -4.15
CA ARG A 173 5.52 8.61 -3.47
C ARG A 173 4.71 7.48 -4.11
N LEU A 174 3.44 7.73 -4.43
CA LEU A 174 2.61 6.78 -5.15
C LEU A 174 3.25 6.39 -6.49
N MET A 175 3.66 7.37 -7.27
CA MET A 175 4.31 7.14 -8.57
C MET A 175 5.61 6.35 -8.42
N MET A 176 6.47 6.71 -7.45
CA MET A 176 7.71 6.01 -7.17
C MET A 176 7.48 4.52 -6.87
N ASN A 177 6.61 4.23 -5.90
CA ASN A 177 6.34 2.86 -5.46
C ASN A 177 5.68 2.02 -6.56
N ARG A 178 4.74 2.59 -7.31
CA ARG A 178 4.03 1.87 -8.37
C ARG A 178 4.86 1.70 -9.64
N GLY A 179 5.71 2.65 -9.96
CA GLY A 179 6.69 2.51 -11.03
C GLY A 179 7.71 1.41 -10.74
N MET A 180 8.19 1.33 -9.50
CA MET A 180 9.07 0.25 -9.05
C MET A 180 8.39 -1.12 -9.14
N GLY A 181 7.13 -1.24 -8.64
CA GLY A 181 6.35 -2.47 -8.77
C GLY A 181 6.15 -2.89 -10.23
N LEU A 182 5.96 -1.93 -11.15
CA LEU A 182 5.83 -2.20 -12.58
C LEU A 182 7.14 -2.73 -13.19
N LEU A 183 8.29 -2.19 -12.81
CA LEU A 183 9.60 -2.69 -13.24
C LEU A 183 9.88 -4.10 -12.74
N LEU A 184 9.59 -4.37 -11.47
CA LEU A 184 9.71 -5.71 -10.89
C LEU A 184 8.76 -6.72 -11.54
N ALA A 185 7.57 -6.29 -11.94
CA ALA A 185 6.65 -7.11 -12.72
C ALA A 185 7.20 -7.45 -14.10
N GLN A 186 7.89 -6.52 -14.76
CA GLN A 186 8.57 -6.78 -16.04
C GLN A 186 9.66 -7.82 -15.89
N GLU A 187 10.53 -7.69 -14.90
CA GLU A 187 11.62 -8.64 -14.66
C GLU A 187 11.10 -10.06 -14.41
N ARG A 188 10.11 -10.19 -13.52
CA ARG A 188 9.54 -11.50 -13.19
C ARG A 188 8.69 -12.08 -14.32
N GLY A 189 8.02 -11.24 -15.11
CA GLY A 189 7.19 -11.65 -16.23
C GLY A 189 7.97 -12.31 -17.38
N THR A 190 9.29 -12.10 -17.45
CA THR A 190 10.19 -12.78 -18.40
C THR A 190 10.65 -14.17 -17.93
N GLY A 191 10.28 -14.58 -16.72
CA GLY A 191 10.64 -15.88 -16.13
C GLY A 191 9.66 -17.01 -16.49
N ASN A 192 9.92 -18.20 -15.95
CA ASN A 192 9.29 -19.49 -16.34
C ASN A 192 7.81 -19.70 -15.97
N GLY A 193 7.03 -18.62 -15.72
CA GLY A 193 5.57 -18.74 -15.57
C GLY A 193 5.06 -19.48 -14.32
N GLU A 194 5.85 -19.54 -13.25
CA GLU A 194 5.40 -20.10 -11.96
C GLU A 194 4.17 -19.34 -11.44
N LEU A 195 3.23 -20.06 -10.87
CA LEU A 195 1.91 -19.52 -10.46
C LEU A 195 2.03 -18.27 -9.55
N GLY A 196 2.96 -18.28 -8.60
CA GLY A 196 3.22 -17.13 -7.73
C GLY A 196 3.79 -15.91 -8.47
N THR A 197 4.52 -16.13 -9.57
CA THR A 197 5.05 -15.07 -10.44
C THR A 197 3.93 -14.39 -11.21
N VAL A 198 2.97 -15.16 -11.73
CA VAL A 198 1.81 -14.61 -12.48
C VAL A 198 0.95 -13.72 -11.56
N ASP A 199 0.65 -14.18 -10.36
CA ASP A 199 -0.13 -13.39 -9.39
C ASP A 199 0.59 -12.11 -8.98
N PHE A 200 1.89 -12.17 -8.74
CA PHE A 200 2.72 -11.00 -8.46
C PHE A 200 2.69 -9.98 -9.60
N VAL A 201 2.85 -10.43 -10.85
CA VAL A 201 2.82 -9.58 -12.04
C VAL A 201 1.46 -8.91 -12.18
N ASN A 202 0.37 -9.69 -12.10
CA ASN A 202 -0.98 -9.20 -12.22
C ASN A 202 -1.29 -8.15 -11.14
N ARG A 203 -0.94 -8.42 -9.88
CA ARG A 203 -1.12 -7.48 -8.77
C ARG A 203 -0.36 -6.18 -8.99
N ASN A 204 0.88 -6.23 -9.44
CA ASN A 204 1.69 -5.02 -9.66
C ASN A 204 1.21 -4.18 -10.84
N ILE A 205 0.75 -4.79 -11.93
CA ILE A 205 0.10 -4.08 -13.04
C ILE A 205 -1.14 -3.33 -12.53
N ASN A 206 -2.03 -4.00 -11.81
CA ASN A 206 -3.23 -3.35 -11.25
C ASN A 206 -2.90 -2.27 -10.21
N LYS A 207 -1.94 -2.54 -9.30
CA LYS A 207 -1.45 -1.55 -8.33
C LYS A 207 -0.83 -0.32 -9.05
N CYS A 208 -0.21 -0.51 -10.22
CA CYS A 208 0.32 0.59 -11.04
C CYS A 208 -0.81 1.50 -11.54
N ILE A 209 -1.87 0.94 -12.13
CA ILE A 209 -3.03 1.72 -12.60
C ILE A 209 -3.69 2.47 -11.45
N LEU A 210 -3.93 1.80 -10.30
CA LEU A 210 -4.50 2.43 -9.11
C LEU A 210 -3.63 3.59 -8.61
N GLY A 211 -2.33 3.37 -8.45
CA GLY A 211 -1.45 4.42 -7.95
C GLY A 211 -1.26 5.59 -8.92
N ALA A 212 -1.25 5.34 -10.23
CA ALA A 212 -1.23 6.40 -11.23
C ALA A 212 -2.50 7.27 -11.17
N GLY A 213 -3.67 6.65 -11.04
CA GLY A 213 -4.93 7.37 -10.87
C GLY A 213 -5.01 8.13 -9.54
N ASP A 214 -4.59 7.50 -8.44
CA ASP A 214 -4.53 8.13 -7.11
C ASP A 214 -3.59 9.34 -7.11
N ALA A 215 -2.43 9.25 -7.75
CA ALA A 215 -1.48 10.36 -7.88
C ALA A 215 -2.07 11.55 -8.66
N ARG A 216 -2.82 11.27 -9.74
CA ARG A 216 -3.55 12.31 -10.49
C ARG A 216 -4.60 12.99 -9.62
N LEU A 217 -5.34 12.24 -8.82
CA LEU A 217 -6.34 12.80 -7.89
C LEU A 217 -5.70 13.67 -6.81
N VAL A 218 -4.58 13.25 -6.23
CA VAL A 218 -3.82 14.09 -5.28
C VAL A 218 -3.39 15.38 -5.95
N ALA A 219 -2.80 15.30 -7.14
CA ALA A 219 -2.32 16.48 -7.89
C ALA A 219 -3.44 17.44 -8.31
N ARG A 220 -4.67 16.94 -8.44
CA ARG A 220 -5.89 17.73 -8.74
C ARG A 220 -6.61 18.22 -7.49
N HIS A 221 -6.13 17.91 -6.28
CA HIS A 221 -6.83 18.16 -5.01
C HIS A 221 -8.24 17.53 -4.96
N ALA A 222 -8.41 16.38 -5.62
CA ALA A 222 -9.67 15.64 -5.77
C ALA A 222 -9.59 14.22 -5.20
N TYR A 223 -8.57 13.92 -4.37
CA TYR A 223 -8.44 12.62 -3.73
C TYR A 223 -9.62 12.35 -2.78
N ALA A 224 -10.05 11.10 -2.70
CA ALA A 224 -11.07 10.65 -1.78
C ALA A 224 -10.59 9.40 -1.02
N TRP A 225 -11.09 9.20 0.20
CA TRP A 225 -10.62 8.11 1.06
C TRP A 225 -11.14 6.73 0.64
N ARG A 226 -12.27 6.68 -0.08
CA ARG A 226 -12.86 5.45 -0.59
C ARG A 226 -12.48 5.21 -2.05
N ALA A 227 -12.11 3.96 -2.38
CA ALA A 227 -11.67 3.61 -3.72
C ALA A 227 -12.76 3.85 -4.79
N GLU A 228 -14.03 3.57 -4.45
CA GLU A 228 -15.16 3.83 -5.37
C GLU A 228 -15.41 5.32 -5.59
N GLU A 229 -15.17 6.16 -4.58
CA GLU A 229 -15.26 7.61 -4.71
C GLU A 229 -14.16 8.14 -5.61
N ARG A 230 -12.92 7.61 -5.47
CA ARG A 230 -11.80 7.92 -6.35
C ARG A 230 -12.11 7.54 -7.79
N ALA A 231 -12.71 6.36 -8.04
CA ALA A 231 -13.09 5.93 -9.38
C ALA A 231 -14.09 6.90 -10.03
N ARG A 232 -15.09 7.33 -9.25
CA ARG A 232 -16.06 8.33 -9.72
C ARG A 232 -15.43 9.70 -9.96
N ALA A 233 -14.55 10.16 -9.07
CA ALA A 233 -13.88 11.46 -9.19
C ALA A 233 -12.91 11.52 -10.38
N LEU A 234 -12.21 10.41 -10.68
CA LEU A 234 -11.29 10.35 -11.81
C LEU A 234 -12.01 10.21 -13.15
N GLY A 235 -13.12 9.46 -13.17
CA GLY A 235 -13.91 9.21 -14.39
C GLY A 235 -13.15 8.41 -15.47
N ASP A 236 -12.15 7.63 -15.08
CA ASP A 236 -11.27 6.86 -15.95
C ASP A 236 -11.69 5.39 -15.94
N GLY A 237 -12.01 4.84 -17.12
CA GLY A 237 -12.51 3.47 -17.26
C GLY A 237 -11.49 2.41 -16.82
N LEU A 238 -10.21 2.61 -17.15
CA LEU A 238 -9.15 1.68 -16.78
C LEU A 238 -8.91 1.68 -15.25
N TYR A 239 -8.93 2.87 -14.64
CA TYR A 239 -8.85 3.00 -13.18
C TYR A 239 -10.04 2.34 -12.49
N SER A 240 -11.27 2.55 -13.01
CA SER A 240 -12.49 1.93 -12.48
C SER A 240 -12.43 0.40 -12.56
N ALA A 241 -11.93 -0.14 -13.68
CA ALA A 241 -11.69 -1.57 -13.82
C ALA A 241 -10.64 -2.08 -12.82
N ALA A 242 -9.58 -1.31 -12.56
CA ALA A 242 -8.56 -1.69 -11.57
C ALA A 242 -9.11 -1.65 -10.13
N VAL A 243 -10.03 -0.74 -9.80
CA VAL A 243 -10.75 -0.74 -8.50
C VAL A 243 -11.63 -1.98 -8.38
N ALA A 244 -12.38 -2.34 -9.43
CA ALA A 244 -13.20 -3.55 -9.44
C ALA A 244 -12.32 -4.81 -9.26
N TRP A 245 -11.19 -4.88 -9.95
CA TRP A 245 -10.23 -5.98 -9.85
C TRP A 245 -9.59 -6.04 -8.44
N LYS A 246 -9.28 -4.91 -7.80
CA LYS A 246 -8.80 -4.89 -6.40
C LYS A 246 -9.76 -5.63 -5.47
N PHE A 247 -11.06 -5.47 -5.68
CA PHE A 247 -12.07 -6.10 -4.84
C PHE A 247 -12.38 -7.54 -5.23
N ARG A 248 -12.28 -7.86 -6.53
CA ARG A 248 -12.52 -9.21 -7.08
C ARG A 248 -11.46 -9.53 -8.13
N PRO A 249 -10.26 -9.95 -7.71
CA PRO A 249 -9.19 -10.26 -8.64
C PRO A 249 -9.56 -11.43 -9.55
N GLY A 250 -9.42 -11.20 -10.85
CA GLY A 250 -9.51 -12.25 -11.87
C GLY A 250 -8.13 -12.87 -12.15
N GLU A 251 -8.13 -13.88 -13.03
CA GLU A 251 -6.91 -14.58 -13.46
C GLU A 251 -5.93 -13.69 -14.24
N LYS A 252 -6.42 -12.64 -14.86
CA LYS A 252 -5.63 -11.69 -15.66
C LYS A 252 -5.72 -10.29 -15.07
N PRO A 253 -4.68 -9.44 -15.26
CA PRO A 253 -4.75 -8.04 -14.89
C PRO A 253 -5.73 -7.28 -15.79
N VAL A 254 -6.11 -6.07 -15.39
CA VAL A 254 -7.04 -5.22 -16.18
C VAL A 254 -6.48 -4.77 -17.53
N CYS A 255 -5.17 -4.80 -17.70
CA CYS A 255 -4.46 -4.45 -18.94
C CYS A 255 -3.11 -5.16 -18.99
N ASP A 256 -2.45 -5.09 -20.13
CA ASP A 256 -1.08 -5.53 -20.28
C ASP A 256 -0.07 -4.54 -19.67
N TRP A 257 1.19 -4.95 -19.61
CA TRP A 257 2.27 -4.15 -19.03
C TRP A 257 2.49 -2.84 -19.79
N GLU A 258 2.40 -2.83 -21.13
CA GLU A 258 2.60 -1.62 -21.94
C GLU A 258 1.51 -0.58 -21.66
N THR A 259 0.26 -1.00 -21.61
CA THR A 259 -0.86 -0.12 -21.26
C THR A 259 -0.68 0.47 -19.87
N ALA A 260 -0.23 -0.32 -18.89
CA ALA A 260 0.06 0.15 -17.53
C ALA A 260 1.23 1.15 -17.53
N ARG A 261 2.27 0.90 -18.33
CA ARG A 261 3.41 1.80 -18.50
C ARG A 261 3.00 3.14 -19.07
N GLU A 262 2.21 3.14 -20.14
CA GLU A 262 1.70 4.36 -20.76
C GLU A 262 0.82 5.18 -19.80
N ALA A 263 -0.08 4.52 -19.08
CA ALA A 263 -0.90 5.16 -18.05
C ALA A 263 -0.05 5.79 -16.94
N TRP A 264 0.99 5.07 -16.49
CA TRP A 264 1.94 5.59 -15.50
C TRP A 264 2.72 6.80 -16.00
N LEU A 265 3.24 6.77 -17.25
CA LEU A 265 3.97 7.89 -17.85
C LEU A 265 3.06 9.11 -18.05
N ALA A 266 1.82 8.91 -18.48
CA ALA A 266 0.84 9.99 -18.62
C ALA A 266 0.51 10.64 -17.26
N ALA A 267 0.35 9.83 -16.22
CA ALA A 267 0.15 10.33 -14.85
C ALA A 267 1.37 11.11 -14.35
N LEU A 268 2.59 10.62 -14.60
CA LEU A 268 3.83 11.33 -14.24
C LEU A 268 3.92 12.70 -14.90
N ASP A 269 3.57 12.80 -16.18
CA ASP A 269 3.54 14.08 -16.90
C ASP A 269 2.48 15.03 -16.33
N GLU A 270 1.32 14.52 -15.93
CA GLU A 270 0.25 15.32 -15.33
C GLU A 270 0.67 15.85 -13.96
N ILE A 271 1.15 15.00 -13.03
CA ILE A 271 1.57 15.44 -11.69
C ILE A 271 2.77 16.40 -11.75
N SER A 272 3.65 16.22 -12.74
CA SER A 272 4.80 17.12 -12.93
C SER A 272 4.36 18.53 -13.36
N ARG A 273 3.25 18.66 -14.05
CA ARG A 273 2.65 19.97 -14.42
C ARG A 273 1.91 20.62 -13.28
N ALA A 274 1.28 19.82 -12.42
CA ALA A 274 0.49 20.27 -11.27
C ALA A 274 1.35 20.53 -10.03
N SER A 275 2.68 20.33 -10.10
CA SER A 275 3.54 20.48 -8.92
C SER A 275 3.40 21.87 -8.30
N ASP A 276 3.27 21.95 -6.96
CA ASP A 276 3.12 23.16 -6.15
C ASP A 276 4.33 24.12 -6.22
N ALA A 277 5.43 23.71 -6.82
CA ALA A 277 6.47 24.62 -7.26
C ALA A 277 5.88 25.70 -8.20
N GLY A 278 4.57 25.70 -8.27
CA GLY A 278 3.68 26.76 -8.68
C GLY A 278 3.81 27.14 -10.11
N LYS A 279 4.32 26.33 -10.99
CA LYS A 279 4.37 26.67 -12.43
C LYS A 279 5.41 25.83 -13.18
N SER A 280 5.93 24.78 -12.57
CA SER A 280 6.87 23.90 -13.23
C SER A 280 6.14 22.96 -14.20
N ARG A 281 6.59 22.92 -15.43
CA ARG A 281 6.04 22.03 -16.49
C ARG A 281 6.65 20.64 -16.48
N SER A 282 7.63 20.38 -15.63
CA SER A 282 8.25 19.06 -15.47
C SER A 282 9.12 19.06 -14.21
N LEU A 283 9.46 17.88 -13.66
CA LEU A 283 10.39 17.74 -12.53
C LEU A 283 11.74 18.44 -12.80
N ARG A 284 12.24 18.37 -14.05
CA ARG A 284 13.44 19.11 -14.49
C ARG A 284 13.26 20.64 -14.46
N ASN A 285 12.08 21.12 -14.81
CA ASN A 285 11.79 22.55 -14.78
C ASN A 285 11.52 23.04 -13.37
N ALA A 286 11.00 22.17 -12.47
CA ALA A 286 10.88 22.48 -11.04
C ALA A 286 12.25 22.76 -10.42
N ALA A 287 13.23 21.91 -10.67
CA ALA A 287 14.60 22.12 -10.21
C ALA A 287 15.22 23.41 -10.78
N ARG A 288 15.05 23.68 -12.10
CA ARG A 288 15.53 24.94 -12.72
C ARG A 288 14.81 26.18 -12.18
N TRP A 289 13.52 26.07 -11.87
CA TRP A 289 12.74 27.17 -11.31
C TRP A 289 13.19 27.52 -9.88
N LEU A 290 13.47 26.51 -9.05
CA LEU A 290 14.02 26.71 -7.70
C LEU A 290 15.41 27.36 -7.74
N VAL A 291 16.27 26.95 -8.68
CA VAL A 291 17.58 27.60 -8.90
C VAL A 291 17.44 29.11 -9.20
N ARG A 292 16.45 29.49 -9.99
CA ARG A 292 16.20 30.88 -10.35
C ARG A 292 15.62 31.72 -9.22
N ARG A 293 14.93 31.14 -8.25
CA ARG A 293 14.33 31.88 -7.11
C ARG A 293 15.25 32.10 -5.91
N ARG A 294 16.48 31.60 -5.96
CA ARG A 294 17.55 31.92 -4.99
C ARG A 294 17.32 31.54 -3.54
N SER A 295 16.41 30.67 -3.19
CA SER A 295 16.38 30.07 -1.87
C SER A 295 17.22 28.80 -1.85
N VAL A 296 18.47 28.90 -1.39
CA VAL A 296 19.39 27.76 -1.29
C VAL A 296 18.85 26.68 -0.36
N GLY A 297 18.03 27.06 0.65
CA GLY A 297 17.35 26.12 1.55
C GLY A 297 16.26 25.33 0.84
N GLU A 298 15.38 25.99 0.09
CA GLU A 298 14.31 25.35 -0.69
C GLU A 298 14.87 24.51 -1.83
N LEU A 299 15.96 24.93 -2.45
CA LEU A 299 16.70 24.16 -3.44
C LEU A 299 17.25 22.85 -2.88
N ARG A 300 17.84 22.88 -1.68
CA ARG A 300 18.33 21.69 -1.00
C ARG A 300 17.19 20.75 -0.62
N THR A 301 16.07 21.29 -0.17
CA THR A 301 14.92 20.48 0.26
C THR A 301 14.23 19.79 -0.92
N PHE A 302 14.02 20.48 -2.04
CA PHE A 302 13.30 19.94 -3.20
C PHE A 302 14.20 19.16 -4.16
N ALA A 303 15.33 19.72 -4.58
CA ALA A 303 16.23 19.06 -5.53
C ALA A 303 17.01 17.89 -4.91
N LEU A 304 17.07 17.81 -3.58
CA LEU A 304 17.68 16.74 -2.81
C LEU A 304 16.65 15.86 -2.10
N ASP A 305 15.34 16.09 -2.28
CA ASP A 305 14.34 15.21 -1.70
C ASP A 305 14.59 13.79 -2.25
N PRO A 306 14.87 12.83 -1.35
CA PRO A 306 15.24 11.50 -1.76
C PRO A 306 14.14 10.82 -2.56
N VAL A 307 12.87 11.08 -2.27
CA VAL A 307 11.71 10.53 -3.00
C VAL A 307 11.72 11.00 -4.45
N VAL A 308 11.97 12.29 -4.69
CA VAL A 308 12.03 12.85 -6.05
C VAL A 308 13.18 12.24 -6.85
N ARG A 309 14.35 12.08 -6.24
CA ARG A 309 15.52 11.44 -6.90
C ARG A 309 15.25 9.99 -7.30
N VAL A 310 14.66 9.22 -6.38
CA VAL A 310 14.29 7.82 -6.66
C VAL A 310 13.22 7.77 -7.74
N LEU A 311 12.19 8.63 -7.67
CA LEU A 311 11.16 8.74 -8.71
C LEU A 311 11.74 9.05 -10.10
N GLU A 312 12.72 9.97 -10.20
CA GLU A 312 13.38 10.28 -11.48
C GLU A 312 14.14 9.06 -12.03
N SER A 313 14.80 8.29 -11.17
CA SER A 313 15.50 7.07 -11.55
C SER A 313 14.52 5.98 -12.01
N VAL A 314 13.44 5.77 -11.26
CA VAL A 314 12.33 4.88 -11.66
C VAL A 314 11.76 5.31 -13.01
N ALA A 315 11.48 6.60 -13.20
CA ALA A 315 10.93 7.13 -14.44
C ALA A 315 11.86 6.90 -15.65
N ARG A 316 13.18 6.96 -15.42
CA ARG A 316 14.17 6.65 -16.45
C ARG A 316 14.10 5.17 -16.85
N CYS A 317 14.07 4.26 -15.87
CA CYS A 317 13.94 2.84 -16.12
C CYS A 317 12.63 2.50 -16.85
N VAL A 318 11.49 3.03 -16.38
CA VAL A 318 10.17 2.81 -17.01
C VAL A 318 10.14 3.32 -18.45
N ARG A 319 10.71 4.52 -18.74
CA ARG A 319 10.78 5.05 -20.11
C ARG A 319 11.62 4.19 -21.03
N ASN A 320 12.76 3.73 -20.55
CA ASN A 320 13.76 2.99 -21.33
C ASN A 320 13.52 1.48 -21.31
N ARG A 321 12.52 0.98 -20.58
CA ARG A 321 12.25 -0.45 -20.38
C ARG A 321 13.48 -1.20 -19.84
N THR A 322 14.22 -0.57 -18.92
CA THR A 322 15.40 -1.16 -18.28
C THR A 322 15.07 -1.60 -16.86
N SER A 323 15.68 -2.70 -16.42
CA SER A 323 15.59 -3.17 -15.04
C SER A 323 16.18 -2.15 -14.05
N PRO A 324 15.67 -2.09 -12.81
CA PRO A 324 16.29 -1.33 -11.76
C PRO A 324 17.64 -1.95 -11.37
N ASP A 325 18.65 -1.11 -11.20
CA ASP A 325 19.95 -1.56 -10.68
C ASP A 325 19.94 -1.67 -9.15
N ASP A 326 20.99 -2.29 -8.59
CA ASP A 326 21.13 -2.47 -7.13
C ASP A 326 21.15 -1.14 -6.37
N SER A 327 21.60 -0.04 -6.98
CA SER A 327 21.58 1.27 -6.35
C SER A 327 20.15 1.79 -6.21
N LEU A 328 19.37 1.70 -7.29
CA LEU A 328 17.97 2.10 -7.27
C LEU A 328 17.16 1.25 -6.30
N MET A 329 17.42 -0.07 -6.25
CA MET A 329 16.78 -0.97 -5.30
C MET A 329 17.08 -0.59 -3.84
N ARG A 330 18.34 -0.28 -3.50
CA ARG A 330 18.72 0.18 -2.16
C ARG A 330 18.04 1.49 -1.81
N ASP A 331 18.07 2.48 -2.72
CA ASP A 331 17.49 3.79 -2.50
C ASP A 331 15.97 3.72 -2.30
N TRP A 332 15.29 2.87 -3.06
CA TRP A 332 13.86 2.65 -2.94
C TRP A 332 13.49 1.97 -1.62
N ASN A 333 14.25 0.96 -1.16
CA ASN A 333 13.99 0.22 0.08
C ASN A 333 14.04 1.11 1.33
N VAL A 334 14.70 2.28 1.28
CA VAL A 334 14.69 3.25 2.38
C VAL A 334 13.30 3.86 2.59
N PHE A 335 12.44 3.87 1.57
CA PHE A 335 11.10 4.49 1.60
C PHE A 335 9.93 3.50 1.64
N ASN A 336 10.23 2.23 1.50
CA ASN A 336 9.25 1.14 1.46
C ASN A 336 9.37 0.28 2.72
#